data_f5fe38f7a4756f78d2a9ceb52a40616c
#
_entry.id   f5fe38f7a4756f78d2a9ceb52a40616c
#
_cell.length_a   1.000
_cell.length_b   1.000
_cell.length_c   1.000
_cell.angle_alpha   90.00
_cell.angle_beta   90.00
_cell.angle_gamma   90.00
#
_symmetry.space_group_name_H-M   'P 1'
#
loop_
_entity.id
_entity.type
_entity.pdbx_description
1 polymer ?
#
loop_
_entity_poly.entity_id
_entity_poly.type
_entity_poly.pdbx_seq_one_letter_code
_entity_poly.pdbx_strand_id
1 'polypeptide(L)'
;MKQCENFSIPHTRRHWLHTAGCGFGAVAFHALSQQIAAAADPTLSTQTLHHTPKAKRVIFLFMHGGVSQVDSFDPKPMLKQYDGKDLPFKGLDTLDIALKDKLKENKRNGRVLDTTWNFQQHGESGAWISDLWPHLTKHADDLCFIKSMHTRGTSHGQAVAMIHTGNDNLLRPSLGSWVSYGLGTENENLPGFVSITPPAGHGGARNYGSAFLPAHHQATTLGHSGSKTADATIRFLKNPTVELSEQQRQLQMLQQLNRKHFTQNQHPQIDAVIRSYEMAFRMQNLAPDLIDISNESMATRELYGLDQEPTSDFAHRCLLARRFCEAGVRYLQVSTPYVWDQHGGLVKGHTKNALSVDQPISGLLTDLKQRGLLEDTLVVWGTEFGRTPVAQGTDGRDHNPAGFTVWLSGAGIKAGYSHGSTDDFGYYAQENKVHMHDLHATILHLLGIDHEKLTYRYAGRDFRLTDVYGEVVKQVLA
;
A
#
# COMPACT_ATOMS: atom_id res chain seq x y z
N MET A 1 49.92 -34.34 28.28
CA MET A 1 49.41 -32.94 28.41
C MET A 1 48.20 -32.81 27.49
N LYS A 2 47.00 -32.89 28.05
CA LYS A 2 45.74 -32.66 27.35
C LYS A 2 45.30 -31.26 27.71
N GLN A 3 45.27 -30.35 26.75
CA GLN A 3 44.68 -29.06 26.91
C GLN A 3 43.15 -29.19 26.74
N CYS A 4 42.42 -28.94 27.79
CA CYS A 4 40.99 -28.67 27.74
C CYS A 4 40.81 -27.21 27.38
N GLU A 5 40.39 -26.92 26.14
CA GLU A 5 39.83 -25.61 25.77
C GLU A 5 38.34 -25.76 25.59
N ASN A 6 37.59 -25.64 26.67
CA ASN A 6 36.18 -25.30 26.67
C ASN A 6 36.03 -23.88 27.20
N PHE A 7 36.42 -22.89 26.38
CA PHE A 7 35.96 -21.53 26.57
C PHE A 7 34.59 -21.39 25.92
N SER A 8 33.51 -21.60 26.67
CA SER A 8 32.20 -21.14 26.30
C SER A 8 32.21 -19.63 26.40
N ILE A 9 32.24 -18.95 25.26
CA ILE A 9 32.02 -17.49 25.16
C ILE A 9 30.65 -17.25 25.81
N PRO A 10 30.53 -16.39 26.84
CA PRO A 10 29.24 -16.09 27.41
C PRO A 10 28.37 -15.46 26.30
N HIS A 11 27.36 -16.20 25.87
CA HIS A 11 26.41 -15.72 24.91
C HIS A 11 25.76 -14.46 25.48
N THR A 12 26.10 -13.31 24.94
CA THR A 12 25.45 -12.06 25.33
C THR A 12 23.97 -12.16 24.96
N ARG A 13 23.09 -11.45 25.66
CA ARG A 13 21.66 -11.32 25.33
C ARG A 13 21.45 -11.05 23.84
N ARG A 14 22.34 -10.29 23.23
CA ARG A 14 22.35 -9.95 21.80
C ARG A 14 22.59 -11.18 20.91
N HIS A 15 23.52 -12.04 21.25
CA HIS A 15 23.83 -13.25 20.49
C HIS A 15 22.68 -14.27 20.60
N TRP A 16 22.10 -14.38 21.78
CA TRP A 16 20.96 -15.26 22.05
C TRP A 16 19.70 -14.81 21.30
N LEU A 17 19.42 -13.49 21.24
CA LEU A 17 18.34 -12.90 20.45
C LEU A 17 18.53 -13.13 18.94
N HIS A 18 19.77 -13.07 18.45
CA HIS A 18 20.08 -13.36 17.05
C HIS A 18 19.85 -14.82 16.67
N THR A 19 20.16 -15.75 17.55
CA THR A 19 20.02 -17.18 17.29
C THR A 19 18.62 -17.73 17.58
N ALA A 20 17.93 -17.23 18.60
CA ALA A 20 16.57 -17.64 18.96
C ALA A 20 15.47 -16.97 18.12
N GLY A 21 15.74 -15.82 17.51
CA GLY A 21 14.73 -14.96 16.93
C GLY A 21 14.50 -15.14 15.44
N CYS A 22 14.87 -16.24 14.78
CA CYS A 22 14.50 -16.54 13.38
C CYS A 22 14.51 -15.31 12.44
N GLY A 23 15.49 -14.40 12.57
CA GLY A 23 15.61 -13.23 11.71
C GLY A 23 14.59 -12.07 11.94
N PHE A 24 13.39 -12.34 12.44
CA PHE A 24 12.45 -11.28 12.86
C PHE A 24 13.02 -10.42 13.98
N GLY A 25 13.77 -11.04 14.90
CA GLY A 25 14.50 -10.32 15.93
C GLY A 25 15.57 -9.37 15.39
N ALA A 26 16.19 -9.68 14.27
CA ALA A 26 17.16 -8.78 13.65
C ALA A 26 16.52 -7.53 13.05
N VAL A 27 15.34 -7.64 12.46
CA VAL A 27 14.59 -6.49 11.92
C VAL A 27 14.06 -5.60 13.04
N ALA A 28 13.48 -6.20 14.08
CA ALA A 28 13.03 -5.46 15.26
C ALA A 28 14.21 -4.80 16.01
N PHE A 29 15.35 -5.48 16.09
CA PHE A 29 16.56 -4.97 16.73
C PHE A 29 17.26 -3.86 15.92
N HIS A 30 17.24 -3.95 14.59
CA HIS A 30 17.79 -2.89 13.73
C HIS A 30 16.94 -1.61 13.80
N ALA A 31 15.61 -1.75 13.88
CA ALA A 31 14.71 -0.63 14.15
C ALA A 31 14.97 0.02 15.54
N LEU A 32 15.28 -0.80 16.55
CA LEU A 32 15.61 -0.34 17.90
C LEU A 32 16.98 0.35 18.01
N SER A 33 17.98 -0.10 17.25
CA SER A 33 19.33 0.49 17.32
C SER A 33 19.43 1.90 16.71
N GLN A 34 18.46 2.29 15.88
CA GLN A 34 18.40 3.63 15.28
C GLN A 34 17.56 4.63 16.12
N GLN A 35 16.88 4.21 17.20
CA GLN A 35 15.93 5.04 17.92
C GLN A 35 16.24 5.24 19.42
N ILE A 36 17.50 5.21 19.84
CA ILE A 36 17.86 5.56 21.23
C ILE A 36 17.86 7.09 21.39
N ALA A 37 16.68 7.69 21.38
CA ALA A 37 16.46 9.03 21.93
C ALA A 37 14.99 9.22 22.33
N ALA A 38 14.77 9.26 23.64
CA ALA A 38 13.64 9.88 24.33
C ALA A 38 12.22 9.53 23.86
N ALA A 39 11.59 8.54 24.47
CA ALA A 39 10.14 8.41 24.49
C ALA A 39 9.61 8.60 25.92
N ALA A 40 8.81 9.62 26.10
CA ALA A 40 7.93 9.75 27.22
C ALA A 40 6.70 8.84 27.02
N ASP A 41 6.25 8.24 28.10
CA ASP A 41 5.15 7.32 28.29
C ASP A 41 3.89 7.60 27.44
N PRO A 42 3.43 6.68 26.60
CA PRO A 42 2.04 6.59 26.27
C PRO A 42 1.46 5.29 26.82
N THR A 43 0.65 5.42 27.86
CA THR A 43 -0.29 4.37 28.26
C THR A 43 -0.93 3.75 27.02
N LEU A 44 -0.68 2.46 26.81
CA LEU A 44 -1.33 1.62 25.82
C LEU A 44 -2.83 1.54 26.12
N SER A 45 -3.58 2.56 25.74
CA SER A 45 -5.01 2.44 25.64
C SER A 45 -5.31 1.74 24.30
N THR A 46 -6.07 0.67 24.34
CA THR A 46 -6.92 0.29 23.21
C THR A 46 -7.66 1.56 22.82
N GLN A 47 -7.22 2.24 21.76
CA GLN A 47 -7.86 3.49 21.38
C GLN A 47 -9.29 3.13 20.98
N THR A 48 -10.24 3.68 21.73
CA THR A 48 -11.66 3.55 21.41
C THR A 48 -11.89 4.21 20.05
N LEU A 49 -12.69 3.57 19.22
CA LEU A 49 -13.19 4.18 17.97
C LEU A 49 -13.76 5.56 18.28
N HIS A 50 -13.45 6.54 17.45
CA HIS A 50 -13.94 7.90 17.60
C HIS A 50 -15.40 8.06 17.15
N HIS A 51 -15.84 7.16 16.24
CA HIS A 51 -17.22 7.06 15.76
C HIS A 51 -17.46 5.64 15.18
N THR A 52 -18.70 5.34 14.80
CA THR A 52 -19.06 4.04 14.23
C THR A 52 -18.35 3.80 12.90
N PRO A 53 -17.54 2.73 12.77
CA PRO A 53 -16.85 2.42 11.54
C PRO A 53 -17.82 1.93 10.47
N LYS A 54 -17.52 2.22 9.23
CA LYS A 54 -18.15 1.63 8.05
C LYS A 54 -17.29 0.51 7.47
N ALA A 55 -15.98 0.64 7.57
CA ALA A 55 -15.01 -0.37 7.16
C ALA A 55 -14.34 -1.00 8.40
N LYS A 56 -14.11 -2.29 8.33
CA LYS A 56 -13.28 -3.02 9.28
C LYS A 56 -11.86 -3.20 8.75
N ARG A 57 -11.72 -3.29 7.42
CA ARG A 57 -10.46 -3.65 6.75
C ARG A 57 -10.23 -2.80 5.52
N VAL A 58 -8.97 -2.71 5.10
CA VAL A 58 -8.55 -2.02 3.88
C VAL A 58 -7.67 -2.95 3.05
N ILE A 59 -7.96 -3.04 1.74
CA ILE A 59 -7.06 -3.60 0.74
C ILE A 59 -6.60 -2.46 -0.16
N PHE A 60 -5.33 -2.10 -0.09
CA PHE A 60 -4.75 -1.06 -0.92
C PHE A 60 -3.98 -1.67 -2.09
N LEU A 61 -4.52 -1.51 -3.30
CA LEU A 61 -3.95 -1.92 -4.57
C LEU A 61 -3.09 -0.77 -5.12
N PHE A 62 -1.79 -0.87 -4.94
CA PHE A 62 -0.85 0.19 -5.34
C PHE A 62 -0.21 -0.13 -6.69
N MET A 63 -0.54 0.70 -7.70
CA MET A 63 -0.02 0.64 -9.07
C MET A 63 1.23 1.51 -9.18
N HIS A 64 2.39 0.92 -8.86
CA HIS A 64 3.65 1.65 -8.72
C HIS A 64 4.23 2.10 -10.06
N GLY A 65 4.34 3.42 -10.23
CA GLY A 65 4.98 4.05 -11.39
C GLY A 65 4.14 5.11 -12.10
N GLY A 66 2.93 5.41 -11.66
CA GLY A 66 2.10 6.50 -12.22
C GLY A 66 1.24 6.05 -13.39
N VAL A 67 0.05 5.50 -13.10
CA VAL A 67 -0.95 5.14 -14.11
C VAL A 67 -1.54 6.41 -14.74
N SER A 68 -1.66 6.42 -16.05
CA SER A 68 -2.23 7.56 -16.80
C SER A 68 -3.75 7.64 -16.63
N GLN A 69 -4.23 8.69 -15.98
CA GLN A 69 -5.66 8.96 -15.79
C GLN A 69 -6.38 9.22 -17.12
N VAL A 70 -5.73 9.95 -18.03
CA VAL A 70 -6.32 10.33 -19.33
C VAL A 70 -6.38 9.15 -20.32
N ASP A 71 -5.70 8.06 -20.01
CA ASP A 71 -5.73 6.82 -20.79
C ASP A 71 -6.57 5.73 -20.11
N SER A 72 -7.06 5.96 -18.88
CA SER A 72 -7.74 4.96 -18.05
C SER A 72 -9.20 5.31 -17.72
N PHE A 73 -9.43 6.41 -16.99
CA PHE A 73 -10.73 6.71 -16.35
C PHE A 73 -11.22 8.14 -16.55
N ASP A 74 -10.40 9.01 -17.15
CA ASP A 74 -10.71 10.44 -17.29
C ASP A 74 -10.62 10.88 -18.76
N PRO A 75 -11.65 10.56 -19.61
CA PRO A 75 -11.66 10.89 -21.03
C PRO A 75 -11.60 12.40 -21.26
N LYS A 76 -10.72 12.83 -22.18
CA LYS A 76 -10.50 14.23 -22.52
C LYS A 76 -10.59 14.46 -24.03
N PRO A 77 -11.75 14.84 -24.56
CA PRO A 77 -11.92 15.08 -26.02
C PRO A 77 -10.95 16.11 -26.59
N MET A 78 -10.51 17.06 -25.75
CA MET A 78 -9.55 18.08 -26.18
C MET A 78 -8.19 17.50 -26.55
N LEU A 79 -7.81 16.33 -26.03
CA LEU A 79 -6.56 15.67 -26.41
C LEU A 79 -6.54 15.33 -27.92
N LYS A 80 -7.65 14.80 -28.43
CA LYS A 80 -7.81 14.50 -29.85
C LYS A 80 -7.80 15.78 -30.72
N GLN A 81 -8.47 16.82 -30.26
CA GLN A 81 -8.54 18.10 -31.00
C GLN A 81 -7.19 18.81 -31.07
N TYR A 82 -6.36 18.64 -30.05
CA TYR A 82 -5.06 19.31 -29.94
C TYR A 82 -3.86 18.37 -30.19
N ASP A 83 -4.06 17.12 -30.59
CA ASP A 83 -2.97 16.18 -30.81
C ASP A 83 -1.86 16.80 -31.68
N GLY A 84 -0.64 16.74 -31.18
CA GLY A 84 0.55 17.31 -31.82
C GLY A 84 0.67 18.84 -31.75
N LYS A 85 -0.25 19.55 -31.10
CA LYS A 85 -0.20 21.01 -30.85
C LYS A 85 0.32 21.30 -29.45
N ASP A 86 0.68 22.56 -29.22
CA ASP A 86 1.04 23.04 -27.88
C ASP A 86 -0.19 23.13 -26.98
N LEU A 87 0.00 22.89 -25.65
CA LEU A 87 -1.04 23.19 -24.68
C LEU A 87 -1.38 24.69 -24.70
N PRO A 88 -2.68 25.08 -24.61
CA PRO A 88 -3.08 26.49 -24.56
C PRO A 88 -2.73 27.20 -23.25
N PHE A 89 -2.08 26.53 -22.31
CA PHE A 89 -1.63 27.06 -21.02
C PHE A 89 -0.28 26.47 -20.62
N LYS A 90 0.36 27.06 -19.60
CA LYS A 90 1.65 26.59 -19.09
C LYS A 90 1.45 25.39 -18.16
N GLY A 91 1.98 24.22 -18.49
CA GLY A 91 2.07 23.05 -17.62
C GLY A 91 3.16 23.17 -16.54
N LEU A 92 3.16 22.21 -15.61
CA LEU A 92 4.25 22.07 -14.62
C LEU A 92 5.56 21.70 -15.32
N ASP A 93 6.64 22.27 -14.82
CA ASP A 93 7.98 21.91 -15.26
C ASP A 93 8.47 20.72 -14.42
N THR A 94 8.20 19.50 -14.90
CA THR A 94 8.52 18.25 -14.21
C THR A 94 9.81 17.60 -14.69
N LEU A 95 10.31 18.02 -15.87
CA LEU A 95 11.49 17.43 -16.50
C LEU A 95 12.80 17.95 -15.88
N ASP A 96 13.72 17.02 -15.68
CA ASP A 96 15.13 17.33 -15.41
C ASP A 96 15.73 18.14 -16.60
N ILE A 97 16.57 19.14 -16.29
CA ILE A 97 17.21 20.01 -17.29
C ILE A 97 18.01 19.19 -18.32
N ALA A 98 18.73 18.15 -17.85
CA ALA A 98 19.53 17.30 -18.72
C ALA A 98 18.66 16.44 -19.67
N LEU A 99 17.46 16.03 -19.21
CA LEU A 99 16.51 15.29 -20.01
C LEU A 99 15.81 16.20 -21.02
N LYS A 100 15.49 17.45 -20.64
CA LYS A 100 14.94 18.46 -21.55
C LYS A 100 15.82 18.70 -22.78
N ASP A 101 17.12 18.79 -22.57
CA ASP A 101 18.08 19.03 -23.67
C ASP A 101 18.13 17.83 -24.63
N LYS A 102 18.09 16.60 -24.13
CA LYS A 102 18.02 15.38 -24.96
C LYS A 102 16.72 15.25 -25.76
N LEU A 103 15.61 15.82 -25.25
CA LEU A 103 14.31 15.71 -25.88
C LEU A 103 13.96 16.86 -26.82
N LYS A 104 14.78 17.92 -26.89
CA LYS A 104 14.55 19.10 -27.76
C LYS A 104 14.44 18.77 -29.24
N GLU A 105 15.12 17.73 -29.69
CA GLU A 105 15.10 17.33 -31.11
C GLU A 105 13.82 16.62 -31.52
N ASN A 106 13.03 16.13 -30.56
CA ASN A 106 11.79 15.41 -30.83
C ASN A 106 10.60 16.38 -31.01
N LYS A 107 10.05 16.44 -32.22
CA LYS A 107 8.95 17.35 -32.56
C LYS A 107 7.65 17.13 -31.76
N ARG A 108 7.44 15.96 -31.16
CA ARG A 108 6.25 15.67 -30.33
C ARG A 108 6.46 16.00 -28.86
N ASN A 109 7.68 16.11 -28.39
CA ASN A 109 7.97 16.36 -26.99
C ASN A 109 7.36 17.67 -26.49
N GLY A 110 6.58 17.60 -25.38
CA GLY A 110 5.86 18.74 -24.82
C GLY A 110 4.58 19.15 -25.52
N ARG A 111 4.17 18.45 -26.60
CA ARG A 111 2.91 18.68 -27.31
C ARG A 111 1.84 17.71 -26.83
N VAL A 112 0.59 18.12 -26.95
CA VAL A 112 -0.56 17.28 -26.58
C VAL A 112 -0.45 15.93 -27.27
N LEU A 113 -0.67 14.88 -26.52
CA LEU A 113 -0.70 13.49 -26.99
C LEU A 113 -2.10 12.93 -26.75
N ASP A 114 -2.79 12.57 -27.84
CA ASP A 114 -4.07 11.90 -27.73
C ASP A 114 -3.94 10.51 -27.11
N THR A 115 -5.02 9.98 -26.58
CA THR A 115 -5.08 8.59 -26.13
C THR A 115 -5.33 7.65 -27.30
N THR A 116 -4.77 6.44 -27.23
CA THR A 116 -5.06 5.39 -28.22
C THR A 116 -6.20 4.46 -27.80
N TRP A 117 -6.64 4.56 -26.56
CA TRP A 117 -7.71 3.72 -26.02
C TRP A 117 -9.06 4.40 -26.15
N ASN A 118 -10.08 3.58 -26.45
CA ASN A 118 -11.45 4.04 -26.59
C ASN A 118 -12.13 4.05 -25.24
N PHE A 119 -12.84 5.15 -24.95
CA PHE A 119 -13.65 5.28 -23.74
C PHE A 119 -15.11 4.97 -24.04
N GLN A 120 -15.73 4.24 -23.14
CA GLN A 120 -17.16 3.98 -23.13
C GLN A 120 -17.74 4.16 -21.73
N GLN A 121 -19.03 4.44 -21.66
CA GLN A 121 -19.78 4.42 -20.40
C GLN A 121 -20.20 3.00 -20.05
N HIS A 122 -20.04 2.63 -18.80
CA HIS A 122 -20.34 1.30 -18.30
C HIS A 122 -21.23 1.37 -17.06
N GLY A 123 -22.02 0.30 -16.86
CA GLY A 123 -22.96 0.18 -15.75
C GLY A 123 -24.14 1.16 -15.84
N GLU A 124 -25.00 1.12 -14.84
CA GLU A 124 -26.11 2.07 -14.68
C GLU A 124 -25.61 3.47 -14.28
N SER A 125 -24.45 3.53 -13.60
CA SER A 125 -23.77 4.76 -13.21
C SER A 125 -23.23 5.57 -14.40
N GLY A 126 -23.06 4.94 -15.57
CA GLY A 126 -22.46 5.57 -16.74
C GLY A 126 -20.98 5.92 -16.53
N ALA A 127 -20.25 5.19 -15.71
CA ALA A 127 -18.84 5.44 -15.43
C ALA A 127 -18.00 5.30 -16.69
N TRP A 128 -17.16 6.30 -16.98
CA TRP A 128 -16.22 6.26 -18.10
C TRP A 128 -15.02 5.39 -17.78
N ILE A 129 -14.81 4.33 -18.56
CA ILE A 129 -13.66 3.42 -18.45
C ILE A 129 -13.15 3.18 -19.88
N SER A 130 -11.84 3.20 -20.06
CA SER A 130 -11.25 2.88 -21.37
C SER A 130 -11.14 1.37 -21.59
N ASP A 131 -11.02 0.96 -22.86
CA ASP A 131 -10.80 -0.45 -23.24
C ASP A 131 -9.45 -1.03 -22.77
N LEU A 132 -8.65 -0.23 -22.07
CA LEU A 132 -7.48 -0.67 -21.32
C LEU A 132 -7.86 -1.59 -20.12
N TRP A 133 -9.10 -1.45 -19.59
CA TRP A 133 -9.60 -2.12 -18.38
C TRP A 133 -10.87 -2.96 -18.64
N PRO A 134 -10.86 -3.95 -19.55
CA PRO A 134 -12.07 -4.64 -19.99
C PRO A 134 -12.75 -5.49 -18.89
N HIS A 135 -12.01 -6.01 -17.91
CA HIS A 135 -12.60 -6.79 -16.82
C HIS A 135 -13.18 -5.90 -15.73
N LEU A 136 -12.55 -4.76 -15.45
CA LEU A 136 -13.00 -3.81 -14.43
C LEU A 136 -14.35 -3.16 -14.77
N THR A 137 -14.70 -3.08 -16.07
CA THR A 137 -16.00 -2.56 -16.54
C THR A 137 -17.21 -3.23 -15.88
N LYS A 138 -17.08 -4.51 -15.50
CA LYS A 138 -18.13 -5.27 -14.80
C LYS A 138 -18.48 -4.70 -13.42
N HIS A 139 -17.59 -3.91 -12.86
CA HIS A 139 -17.70 -3.30 -11.53
C HIS A 139 -17.97 -1.80 -11.58
N ALA A 140 -18.31 -1.24 -12.75
CA ALA A 140 -18.54 0.19 -12.92
C ALA A 140 -19.46 0.79 -11.85
N ASP A 141 -20.52 0.05 -11.48
CA ASP A 141 -21.49 0.45 -10.46
C ASP A 141 -21.05 0.18 -9.01
N ASP A 142 -19.95 -0.56 -8.81
CA ASP A 142 -19.36 -0.81 -7.49
C ASP A 142 -18.23 0.20 -7.16
N LEU A 143 -17.78 1.01 -8.15
CA LEU A 143 -16.64 1.89 -8.03
C LEU A 143 -17.04 3.33 -7.71
N CYS A 144 -16.24 3.99 -6.88
CA CYS A 144 -16.28 5.42 -6.68
C CYS A 144 -14.97 6.04 -7.20
N PHE A 145 -15.02 6.77 -8.30
CA PHE A 145 -13.86 7.42 -8.88
C PHE A 145 -13.65 8.80 -8.26
N ILE A 146 -12.43 9.08 -7.80
CA ILE A 146 -11.99 10.42 -7.41
C ILE A 146 -11.05 10.90 -8.52
N LYS A 147 -11.55 11.74 -9.42
CA LYS A 147 -10.82 12.21 -10.61
C LYS A 147 -9.99 13.46 -10.38
N SER A 148 -10.19 14.11 -9.25
CA SER A 148 -9.55 15.37 -8.88
C SER A 148 -8.43 15.22 -7.86
N MET A 149 -7.80 14.04 -7.80
CA MET A 149 -6.65 13.85 -6.94
C MET A 149 -5.50 14.76 -7.34
N HIS A 150 -4.83 15.31 -6.34
CA HIS A 150 -3.56 16.00 -6.53
C HIS A 150 -2.62 15.78 -5.34
N THR A 151 -1.32 15.95 -5.57
CA THR A 151 -0.30 15.75 -4.54
C THR A 151 0.90 16.66 -4.78
N ARG A 152 1.89 16.55 -3.91
CA ARG A 152 3.21 17.19 -4.04
C ARG A 152 4.21 16.16 -4.56
N GLY A 153 5.29 16.66 -5.11
CA GLY A 153 6.40 15.82 -5.56
C GLY A 153 6.22 15.33 -6.99
N THR A 154 7.16 15.72 -7.82
CA THR A 154 7.23 15.36 -9.23
C THR A 154 8.10 14.13 -9.47
N SER A 155 8.75 13.59 -8.41
CA SER A 155 9.56 12.38 -8.45
C SER A 155 8.86 11.23 -7.72
N HIS A 156 9.05 9.99 -8.21
CA HIS A 156 8.47 8.79 -7.59
C HIS A 156 8.82 8.65 -6.12
N GLY A 157 10.07 8.89 -5.73
CA GLY A 157 10.50 8.76 -4.33
C GLY A 157 9.68 9.61 -3.35
N GLN A 158 9.38 10.84 -3.74
CA GLN A 158 8.57 11.78 -2.95
C GLN A 158 7.08 11.43 -2.99
N ALA A 159 6.54 11.18 -4.17
CA ALA A 159 5.12 10.90 -4.35
C ALA A 159 4.70 9.54 -3.76
N VAL A 160 5.55 8.52 -3.88
CA VAL A 160 5.35 7.20 -3.23
C VAL A 160 5.41 7.34 -1.71
N ALA A 161 6.35 8.13 -1.18
CA ALA A 161 6.36 8.41 0.26
C ALA A 161 5.08 9.13 0.71
N MET A 162 4.59 10.10 -0.07
CA MET A 162 3.37 10.85 0.23
C MET A 162 2.14 9.94 0.30
N ILE A 163 1.90 9.08 -0.69
CA ILE A 163 0.72 8.21 -0.70
C ILE A 163 0.74 7.17 0.44
N HIS A 164 1.93 6.72 0.84
CA HIS A 164 2.06 5.72 1.90
C HIS A 164 2.15 6.30 3.30
N THR A 165 2.72 7.49 3.48
CA THR A 165 3.09 8.01 4.81
C THR A 165 2.55 9.42 5.10
N GLY A 166 1.88 10.07 4.16
CA GLY A 166 1.45 11.46 4.28
C GLY A 166 2.60 12.47 4.32
N ASN A 167 3.82 12.06 3.93
CA ASN A 167 4.96 12.96 3.90
C ASN A 167 5.95 12.58 2.80
N ASP A 168 6.36 13.55 2.02
CA ASP A 168 7.21 13.36 0.83
C ASP A 168 8.72 13.23 1.15
N ASN A 169 9.19 13.79 2.27
CA ASN A 169 10.62 13.90 2.58
C ASN A 169 11.03 13.22 3.89
N LEU A 170 10.20 13.30 4.93
CA LEU A 170 10.56 12.85 6.26
C LEU A 170 10.18 11.39 6.47
N LEU A 171 10.93 10.70 7.33
CA LEU A 171 10.56 9.36 7.77
C LEU A 171 9.34 9.45 8.69
N ARG A 172 8.22 8.90 8.25
CA ARG A 172 6.93 8.87 8.95
C ARG A 172 6.35 7.46 8.95
N PRO A 173 5.50 7.11 9.92
CA PRO A 173 4.78 5.85 9.87
C PRO A 173 3.87 5.78 8.66
N SER A 174 3.78 4.59 8.06
CA SER A 174 2.87 4.35 6.94
C SER A 174 1.40 4.37 7.38
N LEU A 175 0.49 4.59 6.41
CA LEU A 175 -0.96 4.51 6.62
C LEU A 175 -1.35 3.19 7.30
N GLY A 176 -0.83 2.04 6.82
CA GLY A 176 -1.11 0.75 7.45
C GLY A 176 -0.59 0.65 8.88
N SER A 177 0.54 1.29 9.18
CA SER A 177 1.05 1.37 10.57
C SER A 177 0.16 2.24 11.45
N TRP A 178 -0.37 3.34 10.96
CA TRP A 178 -1.35 4.16 11.68
C TRP A 178 -2.67 3.42 11.90
N VAL A 179 -3.17 2.67 10.90
CA VAL A 179 -4.37 1.81 11.05
C VAL A 179 -4.13 0.73 12.10
N SER A 180 -2.98 0.05 12.05
CA SER A 180 -2.59 -0.95 13.06
C SER A 180 -2.44 -0.33 14.45
N TYR A 181 -1.90 0.89 14.57
CA TYR A 181 -1.78 1.60 15.83
C TYR A 181 -3.14 2.00 16.41
N GLY A 182 -4.05 2.51 15.56
CA GLY A 182 -5.37 2.97 15.99
C GLY A 182 -6.35 1.84 16.31
N LEU A 183 -6.27 0.71 15.61
CA LEU A 183 -7.29 -0.35 15.68
C LEU A 183 -6.77 -1.72 16.16
N GLY A 184 -5.47 -1.93 16.15
CA GLY A 184 -4.90 -3.25 16.41
C GLY A 184 -5.26 -4.27 15.33
N THR A 185 -5.41 -5.53 15.72
CA THR A 185 -5.79 -6.65 14.84
C THR A 185 -7.13 -7.24 15.26
N GLU A 186 -7.89 -7.80 14.30
CA GLU A 186 -9.09 -8.60 14.59
C GLU A 186 -8.76 -10.06 14.92
N ASN A 187 -7.57 -10.51 14.52
CA ASN A 187 -7.09 -11.85 14.77
C ASN A 187 -5.76 -11.78 15.53
N GLU A 188 -5.75 -12.19 16.78
CA GLU A 188 -4.56 -12.16 17.64
C GLU A 188 -3.39 -13.01 17.11
N ASN A 189 -3.66 -13.95 16.19
CA ASN A 189 -2.66 -14.82 15.57
C ASN A 189 -2.07 -14.25 14.28
N LEU A 190 -2.55 -13.08 13.83
CA LEU A 190 -2.09 -12.42 12.61
C LEU A 190 -1.74 -10.95 12.89
N PRO A 191 -0.79 -10.38 12.14
CA PRO A 191 -0.47 -8.97 12.23
C PRO A 191 -1.65 -8.11 11.76
N GLY A 192 -1.79 -6.92 12.29
CA GLY A 192 -2.79 -5.96 11.81
C GLY A 192 -2.49 -5.40 10.42
N PHE A 193 -1.25 -5.54 9.95
CA PHE A 193 -0.81 -5.03 8.65
C PHE A 193 0.09 -6.04 7.92
N VAL A 194 -0.28 -6.39 6.68
CA VAL A 194 0.49 -7.24 5.77
C VAL A 194 0.77 -6.50 4.47
N SER A 195 2.03 -6.53 4.00
CA SER A 195 2.42 -6.02 2.68
C SER A 195 2.86 -7.17 1.78
N ILE A 196 2.12 -7.38 0.69
CA ILE A 196 2.34 -8.48 -0.25
C ILE A 196 3.25 -7.98 -1.36
N THR A 197 4.41 -8.63 -1.51
CA THR A 197 5.48 -8.32 -2.48
C THR A 197 5.80 -6.82 -2.58
N PRO A 198 6.16 -6.17 -1.46
CA PRO A 198 6.44 -4.73 -1.46
C PRO A 198 7.59 -4.39 -2.40
N PRO A 199 7.50 -3.27 -3.15
CA PRO A 199 8.57 -2.83 -4.03
C PRO A 199 9.81 -2.41 -3.22
N ALA A 200 11.00 -2.71 -3.77
CA ALA A 200 12.28 -2.36 -3.12
C ALA A 200 12.68 -0.89 -3.35
N GLY A 201 12.25 -0.29 -4.47
CA GLY A 201 12.56 1.10 -4.85
C GLY A 201 11.62 2.14 -4.24
N HIS A 202 11.90 3.41 -4.46
CA HIS A 202 11.06 4.57 -4.14
C HIS A 202 10.49 4.56 -2.72
N GLY A 203 11.37 4.53 -1.72
CA GLY A 203 11.01 4.48 -0.31
C GLY A 203 11.21 3.11 0.34
N GLY A 204 11.10 2.01 -0.42
CA GLY A 204 11.33 0.66 0.10
C GLY A 204 10.56 0.41 1.40
N ALA A 205 11.27 0.06 2.48
CA ALA A 205 10.68 -0.23 3.79
C ALA A 205 9.91 0.96 4.42
N ARG A 206 10.13 2.21 3.98
CA ARG A 206 9.35 3.36 4.47
C ARG A 206 7.87 3.23 4.16
N ASN A 207 7.53 2.61 3.03
CA ASN A 207 6.15 2.51 2.54
C ASN A 207 5.27 1.59 3.39
N TYR A 208 5.88 0.77 4.26
CA TYR A 208 5.19 -0.16 5.14
C TYR A 208 5.78 -0.20 6.57
N GLY A 209 6.69 0.72 6.86
CA GLY A 209 7.37 0.82 8.16
C GLY A 209 6.57 1.59 9.20
N SER A 210 6.87 1.32 10.46
CA SER A 210 6.28 2.00 11.61
C SER A 210 6.98 3.31 12.00
N ALA A 211 8.17 3.59 11.46
CA ALA A 211 9.01 4.75 11.80
C ALA A 211 9.13 4.94 13.33
N PHE A 212 8.54 6.00 13.89
CA PHE A 212 8.56 6.27 15.33
C PHE A 212 7.43 5.58 16.12
N LEU A 213 6.43 4.98 15.45
CA LEU A 213 5.45 4.13 16.13
C LEU A 213 6.13 2.82 16.61
N PRO A 214 5.57 2.14 17.61
CA PRO A 214 6.10 0.85 18.06
C PRO A 214 6.24 -0.15 16.93
N ALA A 215 7.34 -0.91 16.92
CA ALA A 215 7.75 -1.77 15.80
C ALA A 215 6.70 -2.84 15.40
N HIS A 216 5.84 -3.28 16.32
CA HIS A 216 4.80 -4.26 16.04
C HIS A 216 3.65 -3.74 15.16
N HIS A 217 3.62 -2.43 14.86
CA HIS A 217 2.67 -1.83 13.93
C HIS A 217 3.17 -1.77 12.48
N GLN A 218 4.44 -2.11 12.22
CA GLN A 218 4.92 -2.21 10.84
C GLN A 218 4.33 -3.42 10.12
N ALA A 219 4.33 -3.39 8.79
CA ALA A 219 3.85 -4.54 8.03
C ALA A 219 4.72 -5.79 8.24
N THR A 220 4.04 -6.93 8.31
CA THR A 220 4.66 -8.20 7.97
C THR A 220 4.70 -8.33 6.45
N THR A 221 5.88 -8.54 5.88
CA THR A 221 6.04 -8.68 4.43
C THR A 221 5.89 -10.12 4.00
N LEU A 222 5.10 -10.35 2.95
CA LEU A 222 4.95 -11.62 2.27
C LEU A 222 5.65 -11.53 0.91
N GLY A 223 6.74 -12.27 0.75
CA GLY A 223 7.61 -12.15 -0.42
C GLY A 223 8.42 -10.85 -0.46
N HIS A 224 8.99 -10.55 -1.61
CA HIS A 224 9.75 -9.32 -1.86
C HIS A 224 9.70 -8.96 -3.35
N SER A 225 10.01 -7.70 -3.68
CA SER A 225 10.12 -7.24 -5.06
C SER A 225 11.07 -8.11 -5.88
N GLY A 226 10.62 -8.51 -7.07
CA GLY A 226 11.39 -9.34 -8.01
C GLY A 226 11.26 -10.86 -7.79
N SER A 227 10.61 -11.33 -6.71
CA SER A 227 10.22 -12.74 -6.58
C SER A 227 8.83 -12.97 -7.15
N LYS A 228 8.59 -14.18 -7.69
CA LYS A 228 7.23 -14.60 -8.02
C LYS A 228 6.42 -14.73 -6.73
N THR A 229 5.18 -14.29 -6.77
CA THR A 229 4.30 -14.36 -5.60
C THR A 229 3.95 -15.79 -5.22
N ALA A 230 3.93 -16.72 -6.17
CA ALA A 230 3.75 -18.15 -5.91
C ALA A 230 4.84 -18.73 -4.98
N ASP A 231 6.04 -18.14 -5.01
CA ASP A 231 7.16 -18.54 -4.14
C ASP A 231 7.25 -17.67 -2.86
N ALA A 232 6.25 -16.79 -2.65
CA ALA A 232 6.28 -15.83 -1.56
C ALA A 232 6.11 -16.54 -0.21
N THR A 233 7.02 -16.28 0.68
CA THR A 233 6.99 -16.78 2.05
C THR A 233 7.15 -15.62 3.02
N ILE A 234 6.64 -15.79 4.22
CA ILE A 234 6.99 -14.90 5.33
C ILE A 234 8.38 -15.32 5.80
N ARG A 235 9.33 -14.41 5.69
CA ARG A 235 10.71 -14.68 6.08
C ARG A 235 10.78 -15.11 7.55
N PHE A 236 11.55 -16.17 7.80
CA PHE A 236 11.78 -16.67 9.14
C PHE A 236 10.54 -17.15 9.91
N LEU A 237 9.47 -17.51 9.19
CA LEU A 237 8.25 -18.04 9.79
C LEU A 237 8.52 -19.35 10.55
N LYS A 238 9.41 -20.21 10.03
CA LYS A 238 9.83 -21.47 10.69
C LYS A 238 11.29 -21.41 11.06
N ASN A 239 11.62 -21.94 12.24
CA ASN A 239 13.00 -22.20 12.63
C ASN A 239 13.38 -23.63 12.18
N PRO A 240 14.30 -23.81 11.24
CA PRO A 240 14.66 -25.14 10.74
C PRO A 240 15.47 -25.98 11.75
N THR A 241 15.99 -25.37 12.81
CA THR A 241 16.91 -26.02 13.76
C THR A 241 16.29 -26.29 15.12
N VAL A 242 15.08 -25.81 15.40
CA VAL A 242 14.43 -25.93 16.70
C VAL A 242 12.98 -26.38 16.52
N GLU A 243 12.61 -27.45 17.19
CA GLU A 243 11.24 -27.94 17.21
C GLU A 243 10.27 -26.91 17.84
N LEU A 244 9.03 -26.89 17.36
CA LEU A 244 8.02 -25.92 17.80
C LEU A 244 7.81 -25.90 19.33
N SER A 245 7.81 -27.08 19.96
CA SER A 245 7.65 -27.23 21.40
C SER A 245 8.83 -26.65 22.19
N GLU A 246 10.03 -26.78 21.65
CA GLU A 246 11.23 -26.20 22.26
C GLU A 246 11.26 -24.67 22.05
N GLN A 247 10.89 -24.21 20.86
CA GLN A 247 10.75 -22.79 20.56
C GLN A 247 9.71 -22.13 21.51
N GLN A 248 8.61 -22.81 21.78
CA GLN A 248 7.59 -22.34 22.73
C GLN A 248 8.17 -22.21 24.15
N ARG A 249 8.94 -23.18 24.62
CA ARG A 249 9.61 -23.11 25.94
C ARG A 249 10.60 -21.96 26.00
N GLN A 250 11.40 -21.77 24.96
CA GLN A 250 12.35 -20.67 24.85
C GLN A 250 11.64 -19.30 24.88
N LEU A 251 10.53 -19.19 24.15
CA LEU A 251 9.72 -17.97 24.14
C LEU A 251 9.12 -17.68 25.51
N GLN A 252 8.57 -18.67 26.20
CA GLN A 252 8.03 -18.53 27.55
C GLN A 252 9.11 -18.06 28.56
N MET A 253 10.32 -18.62 28.45
CA MET A 253 11.44 -18.18 29.30
C MET A 253 11.85 -16.74 29.00
N LEU A 254 11.91 -16.36 27.72
CA LEU A 254 12.17 -14.98 27.30
C LEU A 254 11.10 -14.01 27.82
N GLN A 255 9.84 -14.39 27.73
CA GLN A 255 8.72 -13.58 28.24
C GLN A 255 8.84 -13.34 29.76
N GLN A 256 9.21 -14.37 30.54
CA GLN A 256 9.42 -14.22 32.00
C GLN A 256 10.56 -13.23 32.28
N LEU A 257 11.69 -13.35 31.57
CA LEU A 257 12.82 -12.42 31.71
C LEU A 257 12.45 -11.00 31.29
N ASN A 258 11.72 -10.86 30.20
CA ASN A 258 11.29 -9.57 29.68
C ASN A 258 10.26 -8.89 30.61
N ARG A 259 9.29 -9.64 31.14
CA ARG A 259 8.35 -9.11 32.16
C ARG A 259 9.09 -8.60 33.38
N LYS A 260 10.07 -9.35 33.90
CA LYS A 260 10.92 -8.91 35.03
C LYS A 260 11.68 -7.63 34.67
N HIS A 261 12.19 -7.52 33.45
CA HIS A 261 12.89 -6.32 33.01
C HIS A 261 11.94 -5.14 32.79
N PHE A 262 10.74 -5.38 32.26
CA PHE A 262 9.71 -4.36 32.07
C PHE A 262 9.21 -3.81 33.41
N THR A 263 8.99 -4.65 34.41
CA THR A 263 8.60 -4.18 35.74
C THR A 263 9.67 -3.29 36.43
N GLN A 264 10.93 -3.46 36.03
CA GLN A 264 12.03 -2.64 36.60
C GLN A 264 12.22 -1.33 35.79
N ASN A 265 12.03 -1.32 34.48
CA ASN A 265 12.40 -0.21 33.62
C ASN A 265 11.21 0.44 32.89
N GLN A 266 10.02 -0.19 32.87
CA GLN A 266 8.77 0.28 32.25
C GLN A 266 8.96 0.94 30.85
N HIS A 267 9.85 0.37 30.02
CA HIS A 267 10.21 0.97 28.74
C HIS A 267 9.29 0.46 27.62
N PRO A 268 8.47 1.31 26.94
CA PRO A 268 7.49 0.88 25.93
C PRO A 268 8.07 0.08 24.77
N GLN A 269 9.33 0.32 24.40
CA GLN A 269 10.01 -0.43 23.34
C GLN A 269 10.28 -1.89 23.71
N ILE A 270 10.41 -2.22 25.01
CA ILE A 270 10.58 -3.60 25.47
C ILE A 270 9.28 -4.37 25.24
N ASP A 271 8.14 -3.77 25.59
CA ASP A 271 6.81 -4.35 25.34
C ASP A 271 6.56 -4.56 23.85
N ALA A 272 6.91 -3.59 23.00
CA ALA A 272 6.79 -3.70 21.54
C ALA A 272 7.60 -4.89 20.96
N VAL A 273 8.81 -5.12 21.49
CA VAL A 273 9.65 -6.28 21.10
C VAL A 273 9.02 -7.58 21.55
N ILE A 274 8.51 -7.65 22.79
CA ILE A 274 7.83 -8.84 23.31
C ILE A 274 6.64 -9.19 22.41
N ARG A 275 5.77 -8.24 22.12
CA ARG A 275 4.61 -8.44 21.24
C ARG A 275 4.98 -8.88 19.84
N SER A 276 6.07 -8.36 19.27
CA SER A 276 6.56 -8.78 17.96
C SER A 276 6.98 -10.26 17.94
N TYR A 277 7.65 -10.74 18.99
CA TYR A 277 8.02 -12.17 19.11
C TYR A 277 6.81 -13.07 19.31
N GLU A 278 5.87 -12.66 20.15
CA GLU A 278 4.63 -13.39 20.39
C GLU A 278 3.81 -13.51 19.10
N MET A 279 3.69 -12.43 18.36
CA MET A 279 3.00 -12.42 17.07
C MET A 279 3.69 -13.36 16.07
N ALA A 280 5.01 -13.25 15.93
CA ALA A 280 5.77 -14.11 15.02
C ALA A 280 5.59 -15.61 15.35
N PHE A 281 5.52 -15.96 16.62
CA PHE A 281 5.26 -17.34 17.05
C PHE A 281 3.85 -17.80 16.74
N ARG A 282 2.83 -16.97 17.03
CA ARG A 282 1.43 -17.30 16.72
C ARG A 282 1.17 -17.48 15.23
N MET A 283 1.83 -16.66 14.40
CA MET A 283 1.74 -16.74 12.95
C MET A 283 2.22 -18.08 12.37
N GLN A 284 3.15 -18.77 13.03
CA GLN A 284 3.69 -20.06 12.56
C GLN A 284 2.62 -21.13 12.38
N ASN A 285 1.52 -21.04 13.12
CA ASN A 285 0.42 -22.00 13.05
C ASN A 285 -0.61 -21.68 11.96
N LEU A 286 -0.87 -20.40 11.70
CA LEU A 286 -1.97 -19.98 10.81
C LEU A 286 -1.50 -19.51 9.43
N ALA A 287 -0.39 -18.80 9.37
CA ALA A 287 0.05 -18.19 8.12
C ALA A 287 0.40 -19.22 7.01
N PRO A 288 0.95 -20.40 7.28
CA PRO A 288 1.16 -21.41 6.25
C PRO A 288 -0.11 -21.79 5.50
N ASP A 289 -1.21 -22.02 6.23
CA ASP A 289 -2.50 -22.40 5.64
C ASP A 289 -3.11 -21.27 4.80
N LEU A 290 -2.88 -20.01 5.19
CA LEU A 290 -3.33 -18.85 4.44
C LEU A 290 -2.53 -18.63 3.14
N ILE A 291 -1.25 -18.98 3.14
CA ILE A 291 -0.36 -18.84 1.98
C ILE A 291 -0.57 -19.98 0.98
N ASP A 292 -0.90 -21.16 1.47
CA ASP A 292 -1.18 -22.31 0.60
C ASP A 292 -2.51 -22.16 -0.13
N ILE A 293 -2.44 -21.90 -1.43
CA ILE A 293 -3.60 -21.76 -2.31
C ILE A 293 -3.92 -23.02 -3.11
N SER A 294 -3.28 -24.15 -2.80
CA SER A 294 -3.45 -25.42 -3.54
C SER A 294 -4.89 -25.94 -3.50
N ASN A 295 -5.63 -25.61 -2.44
CA ASN A 295 -7.01 -26.03 -2.22
C ASN A 295 -8.06 -25.05 -2.79
N GLU A 296 -7.65 -23.99 -3.50
CA GLU A 296 -8.61 -23.07 -4.14
C GLU A 296 -9.32 -23.76 -5.31
N SER A 297 -10.63 -23.52 -5.43
CA SER A 297 -11.45 -24.14 -6.47
C SER A 297 -11.03 -23.69 -7.87
N MET A 298 -11.31 -24.53 -8.88
CA MET A 298 -11.09 -24.16 -10.28
C MET A 298 -11.80 -22.85 -10.64
N ALA A 299 -13.04 -22.64 -10.15
CA ALA A 299 -13.79 -21.42 -10.38
C ALA A 299 -13.08 -20.19 -9.80
N THR A 300 -12.49 -20.29 -8.59
CA THR A 300 -11.68 -19.22 -7.99
C THR A 300 -10.43 -18.98 -8.83
N ARG A 301 -9.74 -20.02 -9.25
CA ARG A 301 -8.50 -19.90 -10.06
C ARG A 301 -8.77 -19.21 -11.39
N GLU A 302 -9.84 -19.57 -12.08
CA GLU A 302 -10.29 -18.94 -13.33
C GLU A 302 -10.71 -17.47 -13.12
N LEU A 303 -11.47 -17.20 -12.05
CA LEU A 303 -11.95 -15.85 -11.71
C LEU A 303 -10.80 -14.85 -11.60
N TYR A 304 -9.72 -15.23 -10.92
CA TYR A 304 -8.55 -14.38 -10.75
C TYR A 304 -7.59 -14.42 -11.94
N GLY A 305 -7.70 -15.41 -12.83
CA GLY A 305 -6.72 -15.65 -13.89
C GLY A 305 -5.40 -16.18 -13.37
N LEU A 306 -5.45 -17.11 -12.38
CA LEU A 306 -4.29 -17.60 -11.63
C LEU A 306 -3.34 -18.44 -12.47
N ASP A 307 -3.87 -19.21 -13.42
CA ASP A 307 -3.14 -20.22 -14.17
C ASP A 307 -2.73 -19.75 -15.58
N GLN A 308 -2.82 -18.46 -15.85
CA GLN A 308 -2.52 -17.88 -17.15
C GLN A 308 -1.62 -16.64 -17.06
N GLU A 309 -0.70 -16.51 -18.03
CA GLU A 309 0.08 -15.29 -18.17
C GLU A 309 -0.71 -14.24 -18.99
N PRO A 310 -0.58 -12.96 -18.70
CA PRO A 310 0.34 -12.36 -17.73
C PRO A 310 -0.28 -12.12 -16.33
N THR A 311 -1.44 -12.67 -16.01
CA THR A 311 -2.23 -12.37 -14.82
C THR A 311 -1.73 -13.11 -13.58
N SER A 312 -1.13 -14.30 -13.74
CA SER A 312 -0.82 -15.26 -12.68
C SER A 312 -0.17 -14.63 -11.44
N ASP A 313 0.87 -13.83 -11.59
CA ASP A 313 1.60 -13.28 -10.45
C ASP A 313 0.78 -12.28 -9.64
N PHE A 314 0.05 -11.38 -10.32
CA PHE A 314 -0.80 -10.41 -9.62
C PHE A 314 -2.09 -11.05 -9.08
N ALA A 315 -2.58 -12.09 -9.75
CA ALA A 315 -3.70 -12.92 -9.28
C ALA A 315 -3.38 -13.60 -7.94
N HIS A 316 -2.17 -14.15 -7.78
CA HIS A 316 -1.71 -14.67 -6.50
C HIS A 316 -1.73 -13.60 -5.41
N ARG A 317 -1.26 -12.37 -5.71
CA ARG A 317 -1.28 -11.25 -4.75
C ARG A 317 -2.70 -10.91 -4.31
N CYS A 318 -3.62 -10.77 -5.26
CA CYS A 318 -5.02 -10.47 -4.99
C CYS A 318 -5.70 -11.58 -4.19
N LEU A 319 -5.47 -12.84 -4.53
CA LEU A 319 -6.02 -13.98 -3.82
C LEU A 319 -5.49 -14.07 -2.39
N LEU A 320 -4.19 -13.87 -2.17
CA LEU A 320 -3.62 -13.82 -0.82
C LEU A 320 -4.19 -12.65 -0.03
N ALA A 321 -4.38 -11.47 -0.65
CA ALA A 321 -5.02 -10.34 0.01
C ALA A 321 -6.44 -10.69 0.48
N ARG A 322 -7.24 -11.38 -0.35
CA ARG A 322 -8.58 -11.85 0.05
C ARG A 322 -8.50 -12.81 1.24
N ARG A 323 -7.58 -13.79 1.22
CA ARG A 323 -7.44 -14.77 2.29
C ARG A 323 -7.02 -14.16 3.62
N PHE A 324 -6.04 -13.26 3.60
CA PHE A 324 -5.63 -12.52 4.79
C PHE A 324 -6.72 -11.54 5.28
N CYS A 325 -7.47 -10.93 4.37
CA CYS A 325 -8.63 -10.09 4.69
C CYS A 325 -9.72 -10.91 5.42
N GLU A 326 -10.08 -12.08 4.87
CA GLU A 326 -11.03 -13.00 5.44
C GLU A 326 -10.59 -13.52 6.83
N ALA A 327 -9.29 -13.70 7.03
CA ALA A 327 -8.69 -14.10 8.29
C ALA A 327 -8.57 -12.98 9.34
N GLY A 328 -8.98 -11.73 9.02
CA GLY A 328 -9.05 -10.61 9.96
C GLY A 328 -7.83 -9.69 9.98
N VAL A 329 -7.01 -9.68 8.93
CA VAL A 329 -5.96 -8.66 8.77
C VAL A 329 -6.60 -7.32 8.39
N ARG A 330 -6.30 -6.26 9.16
CA ARG A 330 -6.97 -4.96 8.97
C ARG A 330 -6.48 -4.16 7.78
N TYR A 331 -5.20 -4.22 7.49
CA TYR A 331 -4.63 -3.46 6.37
C TYR A 331 -3.75 -4.35 5.51
N LEU A 332 -4.10 -4.43 4.25
CA LEU A 332 -3.40 -5.22 3.24
C LEU A 332 -2.91 -4.28 2.15
N GLN A 333 -1.61 -4.26 1.92
CA GLN A 333 -1.00 -3.54 0.81
C GLN A 333 -0.56 -4.52 -0.26
N VAL A 334 -1.09 -4.36 -1.46
CA VAL A 334 -0.78 -5.16 -2.64
C VAL A 334 -0.16 -4.25 -3.68
N SER A 335 1.10 -4.47 -4.01
CA SER A 335 1.80 -3.56 -4.92
C SER A 335 2.16 -4.26 -6.23
N THR A 336 2.07 -3.55 -7.36
CA THR A 336 2.77 -3.97 -8.57
C THR A 336 4.28 -3.72 -8.42
N PRO A 337 5.14 -4.40 -9.19
CA PRO A 337 6.49 -3.91 -9.42
C PRO A 337 6.46 -2.47 -9.98
N TYR A 338 7.61 -1.81 -9.97
CA TYR A 338 7.75 -0.50 -10.62
C TYR A 338 7.71 -0.64 -12.14
N VAL A 339 6.50 -0.62 -12.71
CA VAL A 339 6.26 -0.94 -14.12
C VAL A 339 5.39 0.09 -14.85
N TRP A 340 4.77 1.04 -14.13
CA TRP A 340 3.86 2.02 -14.74
C TRP A 340 4.54 3.33 -15.16
N ASP A 341 5.87 3.39 -15.13
CA ASP A 341 6.64 4.58 -15.47
C ASP A 341 6.99 4.63 -16.98
N GLN A 342 6.01 4.97 -17.80
CA GLN A 342 6.19 5.03 -19.25
C GLN A 342 6.52 6.45 -19.76
N HIS A 343 7.78 6.83 -19.62
CA HIS A 343 8.36 8.01 -20.30
C HIS A 343 8.57 7.80 -21.80
N GLY A 344 8.35 6.61 -22.29
CA GLY A 344 8.33 6.18 -23.68
C GLY A 344 7.63 4.83 -23.79
N GLY A 345 7.10 4.49 -24.98
CA GLY A 345 6.41 3.24 -25.21
C GLY A 345 5.14 3.09 -24.38
N LEU A 346 4.40 4.18 -24.16
CA LEU A 346 3.21 4.22 -23.28
C LEU A 346 2.20 3.13 -23.64
N VAL A 347 1.84 3.01 -24.92
CA VAL A 347 0.83 2.05 -25.38
C VAL A 347 1.26 0.62 -25.04
N LYS A 348 2.48 0.23 -25.41
CA LYS A 348 3.00 -1.10 -25.11
C LYS A 348 3.07 -1.38 -23.60
N GLY A 349 3.57 -0.41 -22.84
CA GLY A 349 3.77 -0.55 -21.40
C GLY A 349 2.44 -0.63 -20.65
N HIS A 350 1.54 0.35 -20.86
CA HIS A 350 0.24 0.38 -20.17
C HIS A 350 -0.62 -0.83 -20.55
N THR A 351 -0.69 -1.21 -21.84
CA THR A 351 -1.43 -2.41 -22.27
C THR A 351 -0.92 -3.67 -21.57
N LYS A 352 0.41 -3.90 -21.57
CA LYS A 352 1.00 -5.06 -20.89
C LYS A 352 0.66 -5.07 -19.40
N ASN A 353 0.78 -3.93 -18.75
CA ASN A 353 0.57 -3.83 -17.29
C ASN A 353 -0.91 -3.98 -16.93
N ALA A 354 -1.80 -3.36 -17.69
CA ALA A 354 -3.25 -3.50 -17.49
C ALA A 354 -3.70 -4.96 -17.67
N LEU A 355 -3.25 -5.62 -18.74
CA LEU A 355 -3.52 -7.06 -18.95
C LEU A 355 -3.09 -7.93 -17.76
N SER A 356 -2.04 -7.54 -17.04
CA SER A 356 -1.56 -8.32 -15.91
C SER A 356 -2.37 -8.11 -14.63
N VAL A 357 -3.11 -7.00 -14.47
CA VAL A 357 -3.77 -6.64 -13.21
C VAL A 357 -5.28 -6.54 -13.31
N ASP A 358 -5.85 -6.29 -14.49
CA ASP A 358 -7.28 -6.00 -14.66
C ASP A 358 -8.18 -7.17 -14.23
N GLN A 359 -7.96 -8.37 -14.78
CA GLN A 359 -8.71 -9.56 -14.40
C GLN A 359 -8.51 -9.92 -12.91
N PRO A 360 -7.29 -9.95 -12.36
CA PRO A 360 -7.08 -10.18 -10.93
C PRO A 360 -7.82 -9.21 -10.01
N ILE A 361 -7.86 -7.93 -10.36
CA ILE A 361 -8.59 -6.91 -9.60
C ILE A 361 -10.10 -7.15 -9.69
N SER A 362 -10.63 -7.40 -10.88
CA SER A 362 -12.04 -7.75 -11.10
C SER A 362 -12.41 -9.03 -10.34
N GLY A 363 -11.54 -10.04 -10.35
CA GLY A 363 -11.70 -11.27 -9.58
C GLY A 363 -11.75 -11.03 -8.08
N LEU A 364 -10.87 -10.17 -7.57
CA LEU A 364 -10.86 -9.79 -6.15
C LEU A 364 -12.18 -9.10 -5.73
N LEU A 365 -12.65 -8.13 -6.49
CA LEU A 365 -13.90 -7.44 -6.21
C LEU A 365 -15.09 -8.40 -6.24
N THR A 366 -15.15 -9.28 -7.23
CA THR A 366 -16.19 -10.31 -7.36
C THR A 366 -16.18 -11.26 -6.16
N ASP A 367 -15.01 -11.79 -5.78
CA ASP A 367 -14.86 -12.77 -4.69
C ASP A 367 -15.20 -12.13 -3.32
N LEU A 368 -14.75 -10.89 -3.07
CA LEU A 368 -15.12 -10.14 -1.87
C LEU A 368 -16.64 -9.92 -1.79
N LYS A 369 -17.29 -9.58 -2.92
CA LYS A 369 -18.73 -9.36 -3.00
C LYS A 369 -19.51 -10.66 -2.75
N GLN A 370 -19.12 -11.77 -3.39
CA GLN A 370 -19.76 -13.08 -3.23
C GLN A 370 -19.65 -13.61 -1.80
N ARG A 371 -18.58 -13.28 -1.07
CA ARG A 371 -18.36 -13.68 0.32
C ARG A 371 -18.98 -12.72 1.34
N GLY A 372 -19.62 -11.63 0.90
CA GLY A 372 -20.12 -10.58 1.79
C GLY A 372 -19.01 -9.77 2.49
N LEU A 373 -17.75 -9.93 2.08
CA LEU A 373 -16.60 -9.22 2.67
C LEU A 373 -16.49 -7.78 2.18
N LEU A 374 -17.02 -7.47 0.98
CA LEU A 374 -16.97 -6.12 0.42
C LEU A 374 -17.77 -5.11 1.25
N GLU A 375 -18.78 -5.57 1.98
CA GLU A 375 -19.64 -4.71 2.83
C GLU A 375 -18.87 -4.04 3.97
N ASP A 376 -17.80 -4.66 4.47
CA ASP A 376 -16.97 -4.14 5.57
C ASP A 376 -15.48 -4.03 5.21
N THR A 377 -15.14 -4.19 3.92
CA THR A 377 -13.79 -4.02 3.39
C THR A 377 -13.75 -2.87 2.41
N LEU A 378 -12.87 -1.89 2.67
CA LEU A 378 -12.57 -0.81 1.73
C LEU A 378 -11.46 -1.27 0.80
N VAL A 379 -11.75 -1.33 -0.50
CA VAL A 379 -10.75 -1.52 -1.54
C VAL A 379 -10.35 -0.15 -2.09
N VAL A 380 -9.06 0.16 -2.02
CA VAL A 380 -8.47 1.39 -2.55
C VAL A 380 -7.55 1.01 -3.70
N TRP A 381 -7.78 1.54 -4.89
CA TRP A 381 -6.87 1.46 -6.01
C TRP A 381 -6.24 2.82 -6.24
N GLY A 382 -4.93 2.86 -6.31
CA GLY A 382 -4.23 4.13 -6.47
C GLY A 382 -2.82 3.99 -7.01
N THR A 383 -2.30 5.12 -7.40
CA THR A 383 -0.94 5.34 -7.89
C THR A 383 -0.41 6.62 -7.24
N GLU A 384 0.90 6.80 -7.23
CA GLU A 384 1.53 7.95 -6.57
C GLU A 384 1.24 9.31 -7.22
N PHE A 385 1.01 9.32 -8.54
CA PHE A 385 0.56 10.45 -9.36
C PHE A 385 0.05 9.94 -10.72
N GLY A 386 -0.46 10.83 -11.55
CA GLY A 386 -0.88 10.55 -12.92
C GLY A 386 0.19 10.84 -13.95
N ARG A 387 -0.27 11.00 -15.21
CA ARG A 387 0.59 11.34 -16.34
C ARG A 387 0.11 12.61 -17.05
N THR A 388 1.06 13.37 -17.59
CA THR A 388 0.75 14.60 -18.31
C THR A 388 -0.04 14.31 -19.59
N PRO A 389 -0.92 15.24 -20.03
CA PRO A 389 -1.61 15.12 -21.32
C PRO A 389 -0.68 15.40 -22.51
N VAL A 390 0.59 15.73 -22.24
CA VAL A 390 1.58 16.02 -23.27
C VAL A 390 2.58 14.88 -23.42
N ALA A 391 3.11 14.72 -24.61
CA ALA A 391 4.12 13.73 -24.89
C ALA A 391 5.44 14.05 -24.21
N GLN A 392 6.04 13.02 -23.62
CA GLN A 392 7.47 12.98 -23.35
C GLN A 392 8.13 12.10 -24.41
N GLY A 393 9.11 12.62 -25.10
CA GLY A 393 9.63 11.94 -26.29
C GLY A 393 8.59 11.90 -27.41
N THR A 394 8.39 10.72 -28.01
CA THR A 394 7.42 10.49 -29.09
C THR A 394 6.07 9.99 -28.61
N ASP A 395 6.08 9.09 -27.63
CA ASP A 395 4.95 8.22 -27.29
C ASP A 395 4.88 7.89 -25.79
N GLY A 396 5.57 8.65 -24.96
CA GLY A 396 5.50 8.58 -23.51
C GLY A 396 4.75 9.77 -22.91
N ARG A 397 4.52 9.72 -21.61
CA ARG A 397 3.98 10.83 -20.81
C ARG A 397 4.87 11.07 -19.58
N ASP A 398 5.00 12.33 -19.19
CA ASP A 398 5.71 12.73 -17.96
C ASP A 398 4.84 12.56 -16.72
N HIS A 399 5.41 12.76 -15.54
CA HIS A 399 4.73 12.71 -14.26
C HIS A 399 3.74 13.86 -14.12
N ASN A 400 2.55 13.57 -13.60
CA ASN A 400 1.54 14.59 -13.30
C ASN A 400 1.00 14.46 -11.87
N PRO A 401 1.60 15.15 -10.89
CA PRO A 401 1.07 15.19 -9.55
C PRO A 401 -0.12 16.16 -9.39
N ALA A 402 -0.41 17.00 -10.38
CA ALA A 402 -1.41 18.06 -10.29
C ALA A 402 -2.84 17.59 -10.62
N GLY A 403 -2.99 16.44 -11.28
CA GLY A 403 -4.30 15.88 -11.63
C GLY A 403 -4.18 14.39 -11.93
N PHE A 404 -4.85 13.54 -11.14
CA PHE A 404 -4.89 12.10 -11.38
C PHE A 404 -6.11 11.45 -10.75
N THR A 405 -6.33 10.17 -11.02
CA THR A 405 -7.49 9.42 -10.57
C THR A 405 -7.08 8.30 -9.60
N VAL A 406 -7.81 8.16 -8.52
CA VAL A 406 -7.91 6.96 -7.69
C VAL A 406 -9.35 6.47 -7.69
N TRP A 407 -9.59 5.21 -7.38
CA TRP A 407 -10.94 4.75 -7.11
C TRP A 407 -11.03 3.94 -5.81
N LEU A 408 -12.21 3.95 -5.23
CA LEU A 408 -12.57 3.27 -4.00
C LEU A 408 -13.75 2.33 -4.28
N SER A 409 -13.83 1.22 -3.53
CA SER A 409 -14.97 0.30 -3.59
C SER A 409 -15.24 -0.31 -2.23
N GLY A 410 -16.46 -0.67 -1.96
CA GLY A 410 -16.88 -1.36 -0.74
C GLY A 410 -17.26 -0.45 0.41
N ALA A 411 -17.00 -0.90 1.60
CA ALA A 411 -17.47 -0.41 2.89
C ALA A 411 -17.68 1.09 3.04
N GLY A 412 -18.93 1.54 3.04
CA GLY A 412 -19.32 2.92 3.31
C GLY A 412 -18.99 3.91 2.18
N ILE A 413 -18.58 3.43 1.01
CA ILE A 413 -18.34 4.24 -0.18
C ILE A 413 -19.59 4.32 -1.03
N LYS A 414 -19.85 5.50 -1.59
CA LYS A 414 -20.94 5.73 -2.54
C LYS A 414 -20.60 5.07 -3.87
N ALA A 415 -21.15 3.88 -4.08
CA ALA A 415 -20.94 3.09 -5.28
C ALA A 415 -21.50 3.78 -6.54
N GLY A 416 -20.89 3.56 -7.71
CA GLY A 416 -21.31 4.15 -8.98
C GLY A 416 -21.15 5.67 -9.04
N TYR A 417 -20.26 6.27 -8.25
CA TYR A 417 -20.12 7.71 -8.15
C TYR A 417 -18.77 8.20 -8.69
N SER A 418 -18.78 9.36 -9.36
CA SER A 418 -17.55 10.06 -9.76
C SER A 418 -17.48 11.41 -9.07
N HIS A 419 -16.39 11.64 -8.34
CA HIS A 419 -16.13 12.85 -7.57
C HIS A 419 -15.04 13.69 -8.24
N GLY A 420 -15.35 15.00 -8.39
CA GLY A 420 -14.43 15.98 -8.91
C GLY A 420 -14.08 15.78 -10.39
N SER A 421 -13.30 16.71 -10.91
CA SER A 421 -12.83 16.68 -12.31
C SER A 421 -11.44 17.28 -12.42
N THR A 422 -10.71 16.88 -13.45
CA THR A 422 -9.56 17.62 -13.97
C THR A 422 -10.02 18.62 -15.03
N ASP A 423 -9.13 19.49 -15.47
CA ASP A 423 -9.36 20.42 -16.58
C ASP A 423 -9.62 19.67 -17.91
N ASP A 424 -9.92 20.42 -18.97
CA ASP A 424 -10.28 19.88 -20.29
C ASP A 424 -9.19 19.00 -20.93
N PHE A 425 -7.96 19.06 -20.43
CA PHE A 425 -6.82 18.28 -20.88
C PHE A 425 -6.44 17.17 -19.90
N GLY A 426 -6.97 17.18 -18.68
CA GLY A 426 -6.57 16.20 -17.64
C GLY A 426 -5.26 16.57 -16.95
N TYR A 427 -4.84 17.83 -16.98
CA TYR A 427 -3.58 18.27 -16.41
C TYR A 427 -3.72 18.63 -14.92
N TYR A 428 -4.65 19.53 -14.59
CA TYR A 428 -4.87 20.01 -13.22
C TYR A 428 -6.18 19.52 -12.66
N ALA A 429 -6.18 19.06 -11.42
CA ALA A 429 -7.42 18.94 -10.65
C ALA A 429 -8.11 20.30 -10.62
N GLN A 430 -9.39 20.37 -11.00
CA GLN A 430 -10.12 21.63 -11.18
C GLN A 430 -11.29 21.76 -10.22
N GLU A 431 -12.24 20.83 -10.24
CA GLU A 431 -13.41 20.85 -9.39
C GLU A 431 -13.28 19.86 -8.24
N ASN A 432 -13.76 20.24 -7.07
CA ASN A 432 -13.77 19.37 -5.88
C ASN A 432 -12.44 18.66 -5.68
N LYS A 433 -11.37 19.44 -5.62
CA LYS A 433 -9.99 18.94 -5.52
C LYS A 433 -9.80 18.10 -4.26
N VAL A 434 -9.14 16.96 -4.41
CA VAL A 434 -8.83 16.06 -3.30
C VAL A 434 -7.31 15.91 -3.18
N HIS A 435 -6.76 16.42 -2.09
CA HIS A 435 -5.35 16.23 -1.80
C HIS A 435 -5.10 14.82 -1.23
N MET A 436 -3.88 14.32 -1.33
CA MET A 436 -3.51 13.01 -0.78
C MET A 436 -3.84 12.87 0.72
N HIS A 437 -3.71 13.94 1.51
CA HIS A 437 -4.10 13.92 2.92
C HIS A 437 -5.61 13.78 3.13
N ASP A 438 -6.43 14.25 2.19
CA ASP A 438 -7.88 14.12 2.25
C ASP A 438 -8.32 12.67 1.99
N LEU A 439 -7.61 12.00 1.07
CA LEU A 439 -7.78 10.55 0.87
C LEU A 439 -7.42 9.79 2.15
N HIS A 440 -6.30 10.11 2.80
CA HIS A 440 -5.91 9.49 4.07
C HIS A 440 -6.93 9.76 5.19
N ALA A 441 -7.41 11.00 5.32
CA ALA A 441 -8.44 11.36 6.28
C ALA A 441 -9.74 10.57 6.03
N THR A 442 -10.12 10.40 4.76
CA THR A 442 -11.33 9.67 4.36
C THR A 442 -11.21 8.17 4.66
N ILE A 443 -10.05 7.56 4.38
CA ILE A 443 -9.80 6.15 4.71
C ILE A 443 -9.88 5.93 6.23
N LEU A 444 -9.22 6.79 7.03
CA LEU A 444 -9.27 6.70 8.49
C LEU A 444 -10.70 6.91 9.02
N HIS A 445 -11.45 7.86 8.44
CA HIS A 445 -12.84 8.10 8.80
C HIS A 445 -13.70 6.85 8.56
N LEU A 446 -13.61 6.20 7.41
CA LEU A 446 -14.34 4.96 7.13
C LEU A 446 -14.04 3.85 8.15
N LEU A 447 -12.81 3.81 8.66
CA LEU A 447 -12.38 2.90 9.72
C LEU A 447 -12.83 3.31 11.14
N GLY A 448 -13.63 4.38 11.28
CA GLY A 448 -14.10 4.87 12.59
C GLY A 448 -13.06 5.71 13.34
N ILE A 449 -12.02 6.16 12.67
CA ILE A 449 -10.93 6.95 13.24
C ILE A 449 -11.07 8.42 12.82
N ASP A 450 -11.11 9.29 13.79
CA ASP A 450 -10.88 10.72 13.58
C ASP A 450 -9.37 10.96 13.39
N HIS A 451 -8.98 11.35 12.17
CA HIS A 451 -7.57 11.53 11.81
C HIS A 451 -6.88 12.66 12.57
N GLU A 452 -7.62 13.55 13.20
CA GLU A 452 -7.08 14.64 14.04
C GLU A 452 -6.82 14.18 15.46
N LYS A 453 -7.58 13.21 15.97
CA LYS A 453 -7.47 12.66 17.30
C LYS A 453 -6.49 11.49 17.38
N LEU A 454 -6.30 10.76 16.29
CA LEU A 454 -5.30 9.68 16.26
C LEU A 454 -3.90 10.27 16.20
N THR A 455 -3.30 10.50 17.35
CA THR A 455 -1.96 11.07 17.48
C THR A 455 -1.00 10.15 18.20
N TYR A 456 0.29 10.39 17.99
CA TYR A 456 1.37 9.75 18.72
C TYR A 456 2.40 10.79 19.15
N ARG A 457 2.68 10.84 20.47
CA ARG A 457 3.67 11.76 21.04
C ARG A 457 5.09 11.28 20.75
N TYR A 458 5.84 12.05 19.98
CA TYR A 458 7.23 11.74 19.65
C TYR A 458 8.07 13.02 19.62
N ALA A 459 9.27 12.99 20.24
CA ALA A 459 10.20 14.14 20.27
C ALA A 459 9.54 15.49 20.64
N GLY A 460 8.60 15.46 21.61
CA GLY A 460 7.94 16.69 22.10
C GLY A 460 6.76 17.18 21.29
N ARG A 461 6.41 16.53 20.15
CA ARG A 461 5.26 16.88 19.29
C ARG A 461 4.28 15.71 19.20
N ASP A 462 2.97 16.02 19.07
CA ASP A 462 1.95 15.06 18.68
C ASP A 462 1.89 14.97 17.18
N PHE A 463 2.19 13.78 16.65
CA PHE A 463 2.15 13.49 15.22
C PHE A 463 0.85 12.79 14.86
N ARG A 464 0.34 13.04 13.67
CA ARG A 464 -0.75 12.31 13.02
C ARG A 464 -0.40 12.05 11.55
N LEU A 465 -1.07 11.08 10.91
CA LEU A 465 -0.82 10.71 9.50
C LEU A 465 -0.93 11.90 8.55
N THR A 466 -1.96 12.71 8.75
CA THR A 466 -2.30 13.86 7.88
C THR A 466 -1.53 15.14 8.21
N ASP A 467 -0.62 15.09 9.17
CA ASP A 467 0.13 16.23 9.71
C ASP A 467 -0.84 17.36 10.15
N VAL A 468 -0.80 18.53 9.51
CA VAL A 468 -1.70 19.67 9.78
C VAL A 468 -2.83 19.78 8.76
N TYR A 469 -2.91 18.86 7.81
CA TYR A 469 -3.82 18.86 6.67
C TYR A 469 -4.88 17.76 6.79
N GLY A 470 -5.65 17.59 5.72
CA GLY A 470 -6.61 16.51 5.53
C GLY A 470 -8.02 16.93 5.90
N GLU A 471 -8.92 16.77 4.95
CA GLU A 471 -10.35 16.91 5.12
C GLU A 471 -11.04 15.63 4.65
N VAL A 472 -12.04 15.16 5.40
CA VAL A 472 -12.82 13.99 4.99
C VAL A 472 -13.68 14.36 3.78
N VAL A 473 -13.52 13.65 2.68
CA VAL A 473 -14.29 13.85 1.45
C VAL A 473 -15.68 13.24 1.62
N LYS A 474 -16.58 13.98 2.30
CA LYS A 474 -17.92 13.49 2.67
C LYS A 474 -18.79 13.11 1.48
N GLN A 475 -18.54 13.69 0.30
CA GLN A 475 -19.31 13.46 -0.91
C GLN A 475 -19.16 12.04 -1.47
N VAL A 476 -18.05 11.35 -1.15
CA VAL A 476 -17.81 9.97 -1.56
C VAL A 476 -18.33 8.93 -0.56
N LEU A 477 -18.85 9.37 0.58
CA LEU A 477 -19.42 8.51 1.61
C LEU A 477 -20.88 8.19 1.35
N ALA A 478 -21.29 6.91 1.62
CA ALA A 478 -22.67 6.42 1.52
C ALA A 478 -23.49 6.72 2.80
#